data_7ed3d66302b31ca8b8989dfaef982b24
#
_entry.id   7ed3d66302b31ca8b8989dfaef982b24
#
_cell.length_a   1.000
_cell.length_b   1.000
_cell.length_c   1.000
_cell.angle_alpha   90.00
_cell.angle_beta   90.00
_cell.angle_gamma   90.00
#
_symmetry.space_group_name_H-M   'P 1'
#
loop_
_entity.id
_entity.type
_entity.pdbx_description
1 polymer ?
#
loop_
_entity_poly.entity_id
_entity_poly.type
_entity_poly.pdbx_seq_one_letter_code
_entity_poly.pdbx_strand_id
1 'polypeptide(L)'
;MRRKYRLKSSLDFQAVYTKGRSAANKAAVLYVLSQKPAGEFSRIGFAAGKKLGKAVVRNRIKRRIREAVRLLWTRVKPGYLLIVIARQGAKDMPFQQLQARVAELFERAGVLRAEGQGS
;
A
#
# COMPACT_ATOMS: atom_id res chain seq x y z
N MET A 1 1.63 10.97 -4.71
CA MET A 1 2.60 10.06 -5.37
C MET A 1 2.59 10.26 -6.86
N ARG A 2 3.71 9.98 -7.50
CA ARG A 2 3.81 10.15 -8.96
C ARG A 2 2.99 9.08 -9.70
N ARG A 3 2.48 9.47 -10.88
CA ARG A 3 1.67 8.56 -11.71
C ARG A 3 2.39 7.29 -12.10
N LYS A 4 3.71 7.34 -12.30
CA LYS A 4 4.47 6.15 -12.71
C LYS A 4 4.43 5.02 -11.69
N TYR A 5 4.17 5.36 -10.41
CA TYR A 5 4.06 4.37 -9.34
C TYR A 5 2.65 3.81 -9.18
N ARG A 6 1.69 4.30 -9.95
CA ARG A 6 0.30 3.85 -9.83
C ARG A 6 0.08 2.54 -10.55
N LEU A 7 -0.52 1.59 -9.84
CA LEU A 7 -0.97 0.34 -10.43
C LEU A 7 -2.28 0.62 -11.18
N LYS A 8 -2.31 0.39 -12.49
CA LYS A 8 -3.45 0.76 -13.35
C LYS A 8 -4.13 -0.42 -14.02
N SER A 9 -3.37 -1.45 -14.39
CA SER A 9 -3.90 -2.56 -15.17
C SER A 9 -4.82 -3.43 -14.32
N SER A 10 -6.02 -3.72 -14.83
CA SER A 10 -6.94 -4.64 -14.15
C SER A 10 -6.39 -6.05 -14.07
N LEU A 11 -5.60 -6.46 -15.07
CA LEU A 11 -4.91 -7.76 -15.02
C LEU A 11 -3.89 -7.80 -13.88
N ASP A 12 -3.16 -6.71 -13.67
CA ASP A 12 -2.19 -6.63 -12.58
C ASP A 12 -2.90 -6.67 -11.22
N PHE A 13 -4.01 -5.94 -11.04
CA PHE A 13 -4.81 -6.01 -9.82
C PHE A 13 -5.25 -7.45 -9.54
N GLN A 14 -5.78 -8.11 -10.55
CA GLN A 14 -6.24 -9.48 -10.42
C GLN A 14 -5.09 -10.42 -10.05
N ALA A 15 -3.94 -10.28 -10.70
CA ALA A 15 -2.77 -11.10 -10.40
C ALA A 15 -2.32 -10.92 -8.95
N VAL A 16 -2.29 -9.69 -8.45
CA VAL A 16 -1.90 -9.42 -7.06
C VAL A 16 -2.87 -10.09 -6.09
N TYR A 17 -4.18 -9.96 -6.33
CA TYR A 17 -5.16 -10.59 -5.45
C TYR A 17 -5.12 -12.11 -5.46
N THR A 18 -4.85 -12.72 -6.61
CA THR A 18 -4.92 -14.18 -6.76
C THR A 18 -3.60 -14.88 -6.45
N LYS A 19 -2.47 -14.24 -6.73
CA LYS A 19 -1.14 -14.86 -6.61
C LYS A 19 -0.26 -14.22 -5.56
N GLY A 20 -0.61 -13.03 -5.08
CA GLY A 20 0.17 -12.31 -4.09
C GLY A 20 -0.01 -12.86 -2.69
N ARG A 21 0.92 -12.49 -1.82
CA ARG A 21 0.77 -12.71 -0.38
C ARG A 21 0.18 -11.48 0.28
N SER A 22 -0.28 -11.60 1.52
CA SER A 22 -0.90 -10.49 2.22
C SER A 22 -0.49 -10.41 3.67
N ALA A 23 -0.59 -9.20 4.22
CA ALA A 23 -0.45 -8.93 5.64
C ALA A 23 -1.54 -7.93 6.03
N ALA A 24 -2.04 -8.02 7.24
CA ALA A 24 -3.15 -7.17 7.68
C ALA A 24 -2.97 -6.72 9.11
N ASN A 25 -3.50 -5.53 9.39
CA ASN A 25 -3.68 -5.03 10.74
C ASN A 25 -4.98 -4.22 10.80
N LYS A 26 -5.21 -3.46 11.87
CA LYS A 26 -6.45 -2.70 12.03
C LYS A 26 -6.64 -1.64 10.96
N ALA A 27 -5.54 -1.09 10.42
CA ALA A 27 -5.61 0.02 9.49
C ALA A 27 -5.87 -0.42 8.05
N ALA A 28 -5.27 -1.54 7.63
CA ALA A 28 -5.30 -1.91 6.22
C ALA A 28 -4.90 -3.37 6.00
N VAL A 29 -5.12 -3.82 4.77
CA VAL A 29 -4.55 -5.07 4.25
C VAL A 29 -3.59 -4.68 3.13
N LEU A 30 -2.38 -5.22 3.16
CA LEU A 30 -1.39 -5.04 2.09
C LEU A 30 -1.24 -6.35 1.33
N TYR A 31 -1.49 -6.29 0.02
CA TYR A 31 -1.20 -7.40 -0.90
C TYR A 31 0.07 -7.11 -1.66
N VAL A 32 0.91 -8.13 -1.84
CA VAL A 32 2.22 -7.99 -2.48
C VAL A 32 2.45 -9.13 -3.46
N LEU A 33 2.81 -8.79 -4.68
CA LEU A 33 3.23 -9.75 -5.70
C LEU A 33 4.60 -9.35 -6.23
N SER A 34 5.55 -10.27 -6.19
CA SER A 34 6.88 -10.04 -6.78
C SER A 34 6.80 -10.17 -8.30
N GLN A 35 7.39 -9.21 -9.01
CA GLN A 35 7.50 -9.27 -10.46
C GLN A 35 8.81 -9.92 -10.85
N LYS A 36 8.78 -10.73 -11.90
CA LYS A 36 9.98 -11.34 -12.48
C LYS A 36 9.95 -11.16 -14.00
N PRO A 37 10.90 -10.44 -14.57
CA PRO A 37 12.00 -9.74 -13.89
C PRO A 37 11.50 -8.53 -13.10
N ALA A 38 12.26 -8.15 -12.06
CA ALA A 38 11.95 -6.95 -11.29
C ALA A 38 12.06 -5.74 -12.20
N GLY A 39 11.07 -4.87 -12.19
CA GLY A 39 11.12 -3.62 -12.91
C GLY A 39 12.02 -2.60 -12.23
N GLU A 40 12.11 -1.41 -12.81
CA GLU A 40 12.92 -0.32 -12.26
C GLU A 40 12.37 0.20 -10.94
N PHE A 41 11.06 0.06 -10.72
CA PHE A 41 10.38 0.53 -9.52
C PHE A 41 9.16 -0.34 -9.27
N SER A 42 8.66 -0.25 -8.04
CA SER A 42 7.41 -0.92 -7.67
C SER A 42 6.21 -0.05 -8.04
N ARG A 43 5.04 -0.67 -8.14
CA ARG A 43 3.78 0.03 -8.40
C ARG A 43 2.79 -0.29 -7.30
N ILE A 44 1.88 0.65 -7.04
CA ILE A 44 0.95 0.51 -5.92
C ILE A 44 -0.44 1.04 -6.29
N GLY A 45 -1.46 0.30 -5.81
CA GLY A 45 -2.85 0.72 -5.89
C GLY A 45 -3.45 0.86 -4.49
N PHE A 46 -4.50 1.67 -4.39
CA PHE A 46 -5.19 1.92 -3.14
C PHE A 46 -6.67 1.66 -3.32
N ALA A 47 -7.29 1.03 -2.33
CA ALA A 47 -8.72 0.73 -2.38
C ALA A 47 -9.35 0.97 -1.01
N ALA A 48 -10.65 1.33 -1.04
CA ALA A 48 -11.47 1.47 0.16
C ALA A 48 -12.86 0.96 -0.17
N GLY A 49 -13.31 -0.07 0.53
CA GLY A 49 -14.58 -0.72 0.26
C GLY A 49 -15.78 0.13 0.67
N LYS A 50 -16.94 -0.20 0.12
CA LYS A 50 -18.19 0.52 0.36
C LYS A 50 -18.59 0.51 1.84
N LYS A 51 -18.20 -0.50 2.58
CA LYS A 51 -18.51 -0.61 4.02
C LYS A 51 -17.90 0.51 4.86
N LEU A 52 -16.87 1.18 4.35
CA LEU A 52 -16.21 2.27 5.08
C LEU A 52 -17.03 3.57 5.07
N GLY A 53 -18.02 3.68 4.20
CA GLY A 53 -18.85 4.85 4.13
C GLY A 53 -19.08 5.34 2.71
N LYS A 54 -19.56 6.57 2.59
CA LYS A 54 -19.83 7.22 1.32
C LYS A 54 -18.51 7.53 0.59
N ALA A 55 -18.63 7.87 -0.70
CA ALA A 55 -17.46 8.14 -1.54
C ALA A 55 -16.52 9.19 -0.94
N VAL A 56 -17.06 10.25 -0.33
CA VAL A 56 -16.27 11.30 0.31
C VAL A 56 -15.41 10.73 1.43
N VAL A 57 -16.00 9.89 2.28
CA VAL A 57 -15.30 9.24 3.40
C VAL A 57 -14.21 8.30 2.87
N ARG A 58 -14.56 7.47 1.88
CA ARG A 58 -13.60 6.52 1.29
C ARG A 58 -12.42 7.23 0.65
N ASN A 59 -12.67 8.32 -0.08
CA ASN A 59 -11.61 9.09 -0.72
C ASN A 59 -10.70 9.75 0.30
N ARG A 60 -11.26 10.24 1.40
CA ARG A 60 -10.48 10.81 2.51
C ARG A 60 -9.55 9.77 3.12
N ILE A 61 -10.06 8.57 3.39
CA ILE A 61 -9.26 7.49 3.97
C ILE A 61 -8.15 7.10 3.00
N LYS A 62 -8.45 6.95 1.71
CA LYS A 62 -7.45 6.62 0.70
C LYS A 62 -6.35 7.68 0.64
N ARG A 63 -6.69 8.95 0.70
CA ARG A 63 -5.69 10.03 0.68
C ARG A 63 -4.76 9.95 1.88
N ARG A 64 -5.30 9.67 3.05
CA ARG A 64 -4.50 9.56 4.28
C ARG A 64 -3.54 8.38 4.19
N ILE A 65 -4.01 7.24 3.72
CA ILE A 65 -3.16 6.05 3.53
C ILE A 65 -2.10 6.32 2.46
N ARG A 66 -2.48 6.95 1.37
CA ARG A 66 -1.54 7.32 0.30
C ARG A 66 -0.43 8.21 0.83
N GLU A 67 -0.77 9.17 1.69
CA GLU A 67 0.24 10.05 2.30
C GLU A 67 1.17 9.27 3.22
N ALA A 68 0.63 8.34 4.01
CA ALA A 68 1.46 7.49 4.86
C ALA A 68 2.44 6.65 4.03
N VAL A 69 1.98 6.12 2.89
CA VAL A 69 2.84 5.36 1.98
C VAL A 69 3.89 6.26 1.33
N ARG A 70 3.49 7.47 0.91
CA ARG A 70 4.42 8.42 0.29
C ARG A 70 5.64 8.67 1.18
N LEU A 71 5.42 8.79 2.47
CA LEU A 71 6.50 9.09 3.42
C LEU A 71 7.53 7.96 3.55
N LEU A 72 7.16 6.73 3.19
CA LEU A 72 8.10 5.61 3.24
C LEU A 72 8.48 5.06 1.86
N TRP A 73 7.97 5.67 0.79
CA TRP A 73 8.11 5.12 -0.57
C TRP A 73 9.57 5.02 -1.03
N THR A 74 10.44 5.92 -0.59
CA THR A 74 11.87 5.86 -0.95
C THR A 74 12.56 4.61 -0.42
N ARG A 75 12.00 3.99 0.61
CA ARG A 75 12.52 2.75 1.18
C ARG A 75 11.97 1.50 0.50
N VAL A 76 10.97 1.63 -0.34
CA VAL A 76 10.36 0.48 -1.01
C VAL A 76 11.28 -0.02 -2.12
N LYS A 77 11.64 -1.30 -2.05
CA LYS A 77 12.47 -1.94 -3.07
C LYS A 77 11.73 -2.01 -4.40
N PRO A 78 12.44 -1.99 -5.53
CA PRO A 78 11.79 -2.20 -6.83
C PRO A 78 11.34 -3.64 -7.00
N GLY A 79 10.44 -3.87 -7.95
CA GLY A 79 10.08 -5.22 -8.36
C GLY A 79 8.81 -5.77 -7.71
N TYR A 80 7.99 -4.92 -7.11
CA TYR A 80 6.75 -5.37 -6.48
C TYR A 80 5.53 -4.69 -7.09
N LEU A 81 4.43 -5.43 -7.15
CA LEU A 81 3.10 -4.88 -7.33
C LEU A 81 2.39 -4.95 -5.98
N LEU A 82 1.89 -3.82 -5.53
CA LEU A 82 1.35 -3.65 -4.19
C LEU A 82 -0.08 -3.12 -4.25
N ILE A 83 -0.95 -3.60 -3.36
CA ILE A 83 -2.29 -3.04 -3.19
C ILE A 83 -2.53 -2.85 -1.70
N VAL A 84 -2.92 -1.64 -1.30
CA VAL A 84 -3.32 -1.34 0.08
C VAL A 84 -4.83 -1.15 0.10
N ILE A 85 -5.52 -1.96 0.90
CA ILE A 85 -6.96 -1.88 1.08
C ILE A 85 -7.25 -1.34 2.47
N ALA A 86 -7.92 -0.20 2.55
CA ALA A 86 -8.27 0.41 3.83
C ALA A 86 -9.23 -0.47 4.63
N ARG A 87 -9.05 -0.51 5.93
CA ARG A 87 -9.97 -1.18 6.85
C ARG A 87 -10.64 -0.15 7.76
N GLN A 88 -11.72 -0.57 8.42
CA GLN A 88 -12.51 0.28 9.30
C GLN A 88 -11.65 1.00 10.34
N GLY A 89 -10.64 0.35 10.88
CA GLY A 89 -9.77 0.94 11.90
C GLY A 89 -9.02 2.18 11.45
N ALA A 90 -8.82 2.38 10.16
CA ALA A 90 -8.13 3.57 9.65
C ALA A 90 -9.00 4.83 9.70
N LYS A 91 -10.31 4.67 9.82
CA LYS A 91 -11.26 5.77 9.64
C LYS A 91 -11.02 6.94 10.60
N ASP A 92 -10.85 6.65 11.87
CA ASP A 92 -10.69 7.67 12.91
C ASP A 92 -9.31 7.65 13.55
N MET A 93 -8.37 6.93 12.98
CA MET A 93 -7.04 6.79 13.52
C MET A 93 -6.24 8.08 13.33
N PRO A 94 -5.56 8.62 14.36
CA PRO A 94 -4.66 9.75 14.18
C PRO A 94 -3.61 9.44 13.13
N PHE A 95 -3.18 10.46 12.38
CA PHE A 95 -2.27 10.23 11.24
C PHE A 95 -0.98 9.54 11.64
N GLN A 96 -0.38 9.93 12.76
CA GLN A 96 0.87 9.33 13.22
C GLN A 96 0.71 7.82 13.48
N GLN A 97 -0.43 7.44 14.05
CA GLN A 97 -0.73 6.04 14.28
C GLN A 97 -0.98 5.30 12.97
N LEU A 98 -1.71 5.93 12.05
CA LEU A 98 -1.94 5.36 10.72
C LEU A 98 -0.62 5.14 10.00
N GLN A 99 0.28 6.10 10.05
CA GLN A 99 1.60 6.01 9.44
C GLN A 99 2.38 4.82 10.02
N ALA A 100 2.37 4.64 11.32
CA ALA A 100 3.04 3.53 11.99
C ALA A 100 2.43 2.18 11.58
N ARG A 101 1.11 2.09 11.47
CA ARG A 101 0.44 0.86 11.09
C ARG A 101 0.72 0.49 9.63
N VAL A 102 0.77 1.47 8.75
CA VAL A 102 1.11 1.25 7.34
C VAL A 102 2.56 0.78 7.21
N ALA A 103 3.48 1.45 7.89
CA ALA A 103 4.90 1.04 7.89
C ALA A 103 5.07 -0.39 8.39
N GLU A 104 4.35 -0.77 9.43
CA GLU A 104 4.38 -2.14 9.97
C GLU A 104 4.02 -3.18 8.89
N LEU A 105 2.99 -2.91 8.09
CA LEU A 105 2.60 -3.83 7.02
C LEU A 105 3.68 -3.98 5.97
N PHE A 106 4.31 -2.88 5.58
CA PHE A 106 5.39 -2.92 4.59
C PHE A 106 6.62 -3.64 5.13
N GLU A 107 6.93 -3.47 6.40
CA GLU A 107 8.03 -4.20 7.04
C GLU A 107 7.74 -5.70 7.10
N ARG A 108 6.54 -6.08 7.52
CA ARG A 108 6.12 -7.48 7.59
C ARG A 108 6.13 -8.15 6.22
N ALA A 109 5.83 -7.39 5.17
CA ALA A 109 5.86 -7.90 3.80
C ALA A 109 7.28 -8.03 3.25
N GLY A 110 8.27 -7.45 3.91
CA GLY A 110 9.66 -7.56 3.49
C GLY A 110 10.01 -6.74 2.25
N VAL A 111 9.25 -5.67 1.98
CA VAL A 111 9.45 -4.87 0.77
C VAL A 111 10.24 -3.58 1.00
N LEU A 112 10.63 -3.32 2.24
CA LEU A 112 11.41 -2.12 2.58
C LEU A 112 12.89 -2.43 2.67
N ARG A 113 13.70 -1.46 2.22
CA ARG A 113 15.13 -1.48 2.51
C ARG A 113 15.33 -1.21 3.99
N ALA A 114 16.42 -1.72 4.55
CA ALA A 114 16.76 -1.41 5.91
C ALA A 114 16.98 0.10 6.05
N GLU A 115 16.62 0.64 7.21
CA GLU A 115 16.84 2.05 7.50
C GLU A 115 18.33 2.38 7.39
N GLY A 116 18.63 3.47 6.67
CA GLY A 116 20.01 3.87 6.43
C GLY A 116 20.65 3.29 5.18
N GLN A 117 19.96 2.39 4.47
CA GLN A 117 20.45 1.78 3.23
C GLN A 117 19.85 2.43 1.99
N GLY A 118 19.07 3.47 2.16
CA GLY A 118 18.29 3.99 1.07
C GLY A 118 19.03 4.99 0.25
N SER A 119 19.60 4.82 -0.76
CA SER A 119 20.04 5.92 -1.63
C SER A 119 20.63 5.42 -2.90
#